data_ecb3df1b37cd241cc8cebc2b284086fe
#
_entry.id   ecb3df1b37cd241cc8cebc2b284086fe
#
_cell.length_a   1.000
_cell.length_b   1.000
_cell.length_c   1.000
_cell.angle_alpha   90.00
_cell.angle_beta   90.00
_cell.angle_gamma   90.00
#
_symmetry.space_group_name_H-M   'P 1'
#
loop_
_entity.id
_entity.type
_entity.pdbx_description
1 polymer ?
#
loop_
_entity_poly.entity_id
_entity_poly.type
_entity_poly.pdbx_seq_one_letter_code
_entity_poly.pdbx_strand_id
1 'polypeptide(L)'
;MPRLPRDCSSRIIGSRARQLVHYSFDVNHWEYHEYTGTDHGIDCVIELVENEEWHNKKIEGQIKGTRKPVCLKKGNVISFPIDVKTVNYGLGSNVAFVLFVVDVDNEKVYYLPLQD
;
A
#
# COMPACT_ATOMS: atom_id res chain seq x y z
N MET A 1 9.88 -2.99 39.57
CA MET A 1 10.34 -2.89 38.15
C MET A 1 9.47 -1.89 37.41
N PRO A 2 10.06 -0.87 36.83
CA PRO A 2 9.28 0.03 35.98
C PRO A 2 8.74 -0.71 34.76
N ARG A 3 7.54 -0.34 34.36
CA ARG A 3 6.95 -0.90 33.17
C ARG A 3 7.53 -0.19 31.92
N LEU A 4 7.84 -0.96 30.92
CA LEU A 4 8.26 -0.44 29.63
C LEU A 4 7.07 -0.36 28.65
N PRO A 5 7.09 0.60 27.72
CA PRO A 5 6.09 0.62 26.66
C PRO A 5 6.13 -0.69 25.89
N ARG A 6 4.94 -1.16 25.51
CA ARG A 6 4.82 -2.39 24.72
C ARG A 6 4.55 -2.07 23.27
N ASP A 7 5.09 -2.90 22.40
CA ASP A 7 4.75 -2.85 20.99
C ASP A 7 3.36 -3.41 20.76
N CYS A 8 2.76 -3.06 19.63
CA CYS A 8 1.45 -3.57 19.25
C CYS A 8 1.51 -4.26 17.89
N SER A 9 0.65 -5.27 17.72
CA SER A 9 0.60 -6.02 16.46
C SER A 9 0.21 -5.14 15.27
N SER A 10 -0.60 -4.11 15.47
CA SER A 10 -0.99 -3.17 14.40
C SER A 10 0.22 -2.45 13.82
N ARG A 11 1.16 -2.02 14.67
CA ARG A 11 2.38 -1.37 14.20
C ARG A 11 3.23 -2.33 13.38
N ILE A 12 3.39 -3.56 13.88
CA ILE A 12 4.20 -4.57 13.20
C ILE A 12 3.59 -4.93 11.84
N ILE A 13 2.29 -5.17 11.79
CA ILE A 13 1.57 -5.49 10.56
C ILE A 13 1.71 -4.34 9.55
N GLY A 14 1.48 -3.10 10.00
CA GLY A 14 1.59 -1.93 9.14
C GLY A 14 2.98 -1.73 8.57
N SER A 15 4.02 -1.85 9.42
CA SER A 15 5.41 -1.72 8.98
C SER A 15 5.79 -2.82 8.00
N ARG A 16 5.39 -4.06 8.28
CA ARG A 16 5.68 -5.19 7.40
C ARG A 16 5.00 -5.03 6.04
N ALA A 17 3.75 -4.58 6.05
CA ALA A 17 3.01 -4.34 4.82
C ALA A 17 3.70 -3.29 3.95
N ARG A 18 4.14 -2.19 4.53
CA ARG A 18 4.86 -1.14 3.80
C ARG A 18 6.19 -1.64 3.24
N GLN A 19 6.91 -2.44 4.01
CA GLN A 19 8.17 -3.05 3.54
C GLN A 19 7.94 -3.94 2.32
N LEU A 20 6.89 -4.75 2.35
CA LEU A 20 6.58 -5.67 1.26
C LEU A 20 6.14 -4.92 0.00
N VAL A 21 5.35 -3.85 0.14
CA VAL A 21 4.99 -3.01 -1.00
C VAL A 21 6.23 -2.34 -1.57
N HIS A 22 7.08 -1.76 -0.74
CA HIS A 22 8.32 -1.12 -1.17
C HIS A 22 9.20 -2.10 -1.96
N TYR A 23 9.38 -3.29 -1.42
CA TYR A 23 10.19 -4.32 -2.07
C TYR A 23 9.64 -4.76 -3.42
N SER A 24 8.32 -4.68 -3.60
CA SER A 24 7.67 -5.09 -4.84
C SER A 24 7.96 -4.17 -6.03
N PHE A 25 8.47 -2.96 -5.79
CA PHE A 25 8.78 -1.99 -6.83
C PHE A 25 10.28 -1.94 -7.08
N ASP A 26 10.70 -2.45 -8.24
CA ASP A 26 12.10 -2.52 -8.62
C ASP A 26 12.69 -1.10 -8.75
N VAL A 27 13.81 -0.88 -8.10
CA VAL A 27 14.51 0.41 -8.09
C VAL A 27 14.98 0.84 -9.47
N ASN A 28 15.10 -0.06 -10.43
CA ASN A 28 15.47 0.27 -11.79
C ASN A 28 14.35 0.98 -12.56
N HIS A 29 13.10 0.82 -12.11
CA HIS A 29 11.92 1.36 -12.79
C HIS A 29 11.08 2.27 -11.91
N TRP A 30 11.26 2.24 -10.62
CA TRP A 30 10.41 2.94 -9.67
C TRP A 30 11.21 3.54 -8.54
N GLU A 31 10.79 4.72 -8.10
CA GLU A 31 11.23 5.31 -6.84
C GLU A 31 10.05 5.29 -5.87
N TYR A 32 10.22 4.60 -4.76
CA TYR A 32 9.22 4.51 -3.70
C TYR A 32 9.49 5.57 -2.64
N HIS A 33 8.49 6.39 -2.34
CA HIS A 33 8.54 7.38 -1.29
C HIS A 33 7.50 7.07 -0.24
N GLU A 34 7.90 6.87 1.01
CA GLU A 34 6.94 6.81 2.10
C GLU A 34 6.38 8.21 2.33
N TYR A 35 5.07 8.28 2.49
CA TYR A 35 4.40 9.53 2.80
C TYR A 35 4.42 9.73 4.31
N THR A 36 5.07 10.80 4.79
CA THR A 36 5.23 11.10 6.20
C THR A 36 4.33 12.25 6.67
N GLY A 37 3.51 12.77 5.80
CA GLY A 37 2.59 13.85 6.13
C GLY A 37 1.35 13.36 6.87
N THR A 38 0.46 14.28 7.19
CA THR A 38 -0.78 14.02 7.91
C THR A 38 -1.96 13.79 6.97
N ASP A 39 -1.70 13.27 5.80
CA ASP A 39 -2.75 13.04 4.81
C ASP A 39 -3.61 11.84 5.19
N HIS A 40 -4.87 11.89 4.81
CA HIS A 40 -5.91 10.98 5.29
C HIS A 40 -6.12 9.75 4.42
N GLY A 41 -5.16 9.33 3.65
CA GLY A 41 -5.36 8.15 2.83
C GLY A 41 -4.19 7.81 1.93
N ILE A 42 -3.08 8.54 2.04
CA ILE A 42 -1.89 8.28 1.24
C ILE A 42 -0.80 7.76 2.16
N ASP A 43 -0.33 6.55 1.90
CA ASP A 43 0.79 5.94 2.63
C ASP A 43 2.08 6.01 1.86
N CYS A 44 2.02 6.06 0.55
CA CYS A 44 3.21 6.13 -0.30
C CYS A 44 2.92 6.83 -1.62
N VAL A 45 3.99 7.31 -2.23
CA VAL A 45 3.98 7.84 -3.60
C VAL A 45 5.07 7.11 -4.36
N ILE A 46 4.74 6.59 -5.53
CA ILE A 46 5.66 5.80 -6.34
C ILE A 46 5.81 6.50 -7.68
N GLU A 47 7.05 6.83 -8.02
CA GLU A 47 7.35 7.56 -9.24
C GLU A 47 8.03 6.67 -10.26
N LEU A 48 7.61 6.78 -11.51
CA LEU A 48 8.16 6.00 -12.61
C LEU A 48 9.50 6.58 -13.07
N VAL A 49 10.48 5.69 -13.22
CA VAL A 49 11.79 5.99 -13.81
C VAL A 49 11.96 5.06 -15.01
N GLU A 50 12.13 5.64 -16.20
CA GLU A 50 12.37 4.88 -17.42
C GLU A 50 13.60 5.39 -18.13
N ASN A 51 14.47 4.48 -18.58
CA ASN A 51 15.70 4.81 -19.29
C ASN A 51 16.55 5.83 -18.54
N GLU A 52 16.63 5.67 -17.22
CA GLU A 52 17.36 6.57 -16.32
C GLU A 52 16.79 8.00 -16.28
N GLU A 53 15.54 8.18 -16.74
CA GLU A 53 14.88 9.48 -16.78
C GLU A 53 13.64 9.50 -15.88
N TRP A 54 13.44 10.62 -15.21
CA TRP A 54 12.28 10.90 -14.38
C TRP A 54 11.19 11.56 -15.21
N HIS A 55 10.05 10.89 -15.35
CA HIS A 55 8.96 11.36 -16.21
C HIS A 55 7.86 12.12 -15.47
N ASN A 56 8.03 12.36 -14.18
CA ASN A 56 7.01 12.97 -13.32
C ASN A 56 5.66 12.25 -13.38
N LYS A 57 5.69 10.95 -13.58
CA LYS A 57 4.51 10.10 -13.53
C LYS A 57 4.50 9.37 -12.21
N LYS A 58 3.45 9.57 -11.43
CA LYS A 58 3.35 9.10 -10.05
C LYS A 58 2.06 8.36 -9.83
N ILE A 59 2.10 7.40 -8.91
CA ILE A 59 0.90 6.82 -8.31
C ILE A 59 0.94 7.06 -6.81
N GLU A 60 -0.24 7.32 -6.26
CA GLU A 60 -0.42 7.39 -4.82
C GLU A 60 -0.98 6.07 -4.34
N GLY A 61 -0.51 5.60 -3.19
CA GLY A 61 -0.93 4.31 -2.67
C GLY A 61 -1.41 4.38 -1.24
N GLN A 62 -2.43 3.60 -0.94
CA GLN A 62 -2.81 3.29 0.43
C GLN A 62 -2.57 1.81 0.68
N ILE A 63 -1.99 1.49 1.84
CA ILE A 63 -1.54 0.15 2.17
C ILE A 63 -2.33 -0.36 3.36
N LYS A 64 -2.96 -1.54 3.18
CA LYS A 64 -3.67 -2.25 4.23
C LYS A 64 -3.00 -3.61 4.43
N GLY A 65 -2.46 -3.82 5.63
CA GLY A 65 -1.87 -5.10 5.99
C GLY A 65 -2.85 -5.97 6.75
N THR A 66 -2.70 -7.28 6.61
CA THR A 66 -3.49 -8.24 7.36
C THR A 66 -2.69 -9.51 7.62
N ARG A 67 -2.93 -10.14 8.79
CA ARG A 67 -2.46 -11.49 9.09
C ARG A 67 -3.48 -12.55 8.73
N LYS A 68 -4.72 -12.14 8.45
CA LYS A 68 -5.73 -13.10 7.99
C LYS A 68 -5.37 -13.50 6.56
N PRO A 69 -5.37 -14.80 6.26
CA PRO A 69 -5.12 -15.24 4.90
C PRO A 69 -6.09 -14.57 3.94
N VAL A 70 -5.54 -14.02 2.85
CA VAL A 70 -6.36 -13.49 1.78
C VAL A 70 -6.71 -14.66 0.88
N CYS A 71 -7.97 -15.06 0.90
CA CYS A 71 -8.44 -16.20 0.12
C CYS A 71 -8.92 -15.74 -1.25
N LEU A 72 -8.45 -16.42 -2.29
CA LEU A 72 -8.98 -16.23 -3.63
C LEU A 72 -10.34 -16.88 -3.73
N LYS A 73 -11.32 -16.11 -4.20
CA LYS A 73 -12.65 -16.61 -4.51
C LYS A 73 -12.68 -17.14 -5.93
N LYS A 74 -13.80 -17.75 -6.30
CA LYS A 74 -14.01 -18.25 -7.66
C LYS A 74 -13.69 -17.16 -8.70
N GLY A 75 -12.89 -17.49 -9.70
CA GLY A 75 -12.45 -16.53 -10.71
C GLY A 75 -11.20 -15.73 -10.31
N ASN A 76 -10.45 -16.18 -9.30
CA ASN A 76 -9.24 -15.51 -8.81
C ASN A 76 -9.49 -14.09 -8.27
N VAL A 77 -10.66 -13.89 -7.69
CA VAL A 77 -11.05 -12.61 -7.08
C VAL A 77 -10.85 -12.69 -5.58
N ILE A 78 -10.21 -11.69 -4.99
CA ILE A 78 -10.13 -11.56 -3.55
C ILE A 78 -11.21 -10.58 -3.06
N SER A 79 -11.66 -10.77 -1.82
CA SER A 79 -12.57 -9.87 -1.17
C SER A 79 -11.92 -9.37 0.12
N PHE A 80 -11.83 -8.05 0.25
CA PHE A 80 -11.24 -7.41 1.42
C PHE A 80 -12.05 -6.16 1.75
N PRO A 81 -12.49 -5.99 3.01
CA PRO A 81 -13.28 -4.82 3.37
C PRO A 81 -12.42 -3.56 3.37
N ILE A 82 -12.85 -2.57 2.62
CA ILE A 82 -12.21 -1.24 2.56
C ILE A 82 -13.24 -0.20 2.98
N ASP A 83 -12.80 0.76 3.79
CA ASP A 83 -13.64 1.86 4.23
C ASP A 83 -14.10 2.68 3.00
N VAL A 84 -15.40 3.00 2.96
CA VAL A 84 -15.98 3.81 1.90
C VAL A 84 -15.29 5.18 1.79
N LYS A 85 -14.90 5.78 2.91
CA LYS A 85 -14.16 7.04 2.91
C LYS A 85 -12.84 6.94 2.16
N THR A 86 -12.14 5.83 2.32
CA THR A 86 -10.88 5.55 1.61
C THR A 86 -11.11 5.47 0.11
N VAL A 87 -12.15 4.75 -0.31
CA VAL A 87 -12.49 4.61 -1.73
C VAL A 87 -12.84 5.97 -2.33
N ASN A 88 -13.68 6.73 -1.65
CA ASN A 88 -14.08 8.06 -2.11
C ASN A 88 -12.90 9.02 -2.21
N TYR A 89 -11.99 8.96 -1.24
CA TYR A 89 -10.78 9.77 -1.26
C TYR A 89 -9.92 9.45 -2.48
N GLY A 90 -9.70 8.17 -2.74
CA GLY A 90 -8.91 7.73 -3.89
C GLY A 90 -9.55 8.06 -5.23
N LEU A 91 -10.87 7.89 -5.34
CA LEU A 91 -11.60 8.23 -6.57
C LEU A 91 -11.53 9.71 -6.89
N GLY A 92 -11.44 10.57 -5.88
CA GLY A 92 -11.31 12.02 -6.06
C GLY A 92 -9.91 12.51 -6.35
N SER A 93 -8.91 11.64 -6.37
CA SER A 93 -7.52 12.03 -6.59
C SER A 93 -7.29 12.46 -8.04
N ASN A 94 -6.44 13.48 -8.22
CA ASN A 94 -5.98 13.94 -9.53
C ASN A 94 -4.80 13.09 -10.06
N VAL A 95 -4.29 12.19 -9.24
CA VAL A 95 -3.19 11.28 -9.56
C VAL A 95 -3.74 9.86 -9.50
N ALA A 96 -3.17 8.95 -10.25
CA ALA A 96 -3.54 7.54 -10.17
C ALA A 96 -3.44 7.06 -8.72
N PHE A 97 -4.46 6.42 -8.22
CA PHE A 97 -4.55 5.97 -6.83
C PHE A 97 -4.72 4.46 -6.78
N VAL A 98 -3.90 3.79 -6.00
CA VAL A 98 -3.88 2.33 -5.91
C VAL A 98 -4.05 1.90 -4.47
N LEU A 99 -4.95 0.95 -4.24
CA LEU A 99 -5.07 0.28 -2.95
C LEU A 99 -4.19 -0.97 -2.97
N PHE A 100 -3.36 -1.10 -1.94
CA PHE A 100 -2.56 -2.30 -1.73
C PHE A 100 -3.11 -3.06 -0.52
N VAL A 101 -3.38 -4.33 -0.69
CA VAL A 101 -3.74 -5.25 0.39
C VAL A 101 -2.61 -6.26 0.53
N VAL A 102 -2.04 -6.35 1.71
CA VAL A 102 -0.85 -7.17 1.95
C VAL A 102 -1.16 -8.26 2.96
N ASP A 103 -1.02 -9.50 2.52
CA ASP A 103 -1.02 -10.67 3.40
C ASP A 103 0.41 -10.80 3.95
N VAL A 104 0.62 -10.28 5.15
CA VAL A 104 1.98 -10.14 5.69
C VAL A 104 2.64 -11.47 6.04
N ASP A 105 1.85 -12.46 6.44
CA ASP A 105 2.39 -13.77 6.82
C ASP A 105 2.79 -14.60 5.59
N ASN A 106 2.05 -14.48 4.50
CA ASN A 106 2.35 -15.16 3.24
C ASN A 106 3.16 -14.30 2.27
N GLU A 107 3.49 -13.08 2.66
CA GLU A 107 4.29 -12.13 1.87
C GLU A 107 3.72 -11.89 0.47
N LYS A 108 2.40 -11.72 0.38
CA LYS A 108 1.70 -11.47 -0.89
C LYS A 108 1.13 -10.07 -0.90
N VAL A 109 1.36 -9.36 -1.99
CA VAL A 109 0.85 -8.01 -2.22
C VAL A 109 -0.19 -8.06 -3.34
N TYR A 110 -1.40 -7.61 -3.03
CA TYR A 110 -2.48 -7.45 -4.00
C TYR A 110 -2.71 -5.97 -4.22
N TYR A 111 -3.10 -5.59 -5.41
CA TYR A 111 -3.36 -4.18 -5.70
C TYR A 111 -4.61 -3.99 -6.53
N LEU A 112 -5.25 -2.84 -6.33
CA LEU A 112 -6.44 -2.43 -7.06
C LEU A 112 -6.31 -0.96 -7.43
N PRO A 113 -6.12 -0.63 -8.71
CA PRO A 113 -6.24 0.75 -9.16
C PRO A 113 -7.70 1.20 -9.03
N LEU A 114 -7.94 2.40 -8.49
CA LEU A 114 -9.29 2.92 -8.30
C LEU A 114 -9.79 3.71 -9.51
N GLN A 115 -8.88 4.21 -10.34
CA GLN A 115 -9.23 4.99 -11.52
C GLN A 115 -8.80 4.25 -12.78
N ASP A 116 -9.52 4.47 -13.83
CA ASP A 116 -9.20 3.91 -15.14
C ASP A 116 -8.06 4.66 -15.83
#